data_46f202e1e5466bddce2b1b59274b576f
#
_entry.id   46f202e1e5466bddce2b1b59274b576f
#
_cell.length_a   1.000
_cell.length_b   1.000
_cell.length_c   1.000
_cell.angle_alpha   90.00
_cell.angle_beta   90.00
_cell.angle_gamma   90.00
#
_symmetry.space_group_name_H-M   'P 1'
#
loop_
_entity.id
_entity.type
_entity.pdbx_description
1 polymer ?
#
loop_
_entity_poly.entity_id
_entity_poly.type
_entity_poly.pdbx_seq_one_letter_code
_entity_poly.pdbx_strand_id
1 'polypeptide(L)'
;MKILIVSQYFYPENFRINDLALELKKRGHEITVLTGLPNYPKGEYFEGYDDTKNCDEVWNDIPVYRCKLRPRKTGSVNLIRNYASFVVEANKKLKELQNKDFDLIYVFEVSPITVALPAIKLKKKKNIPVIINIQDLWPENIVAVTGMTNPIIIGLVNKMVNYIYRHCDLILTASPSFVSKIKDRIKDKDKVRYWPQYSTVNKTDEEVSIYDKDYFNIVFTGNIGEAQGIDLAIEAAKILKDKKICWHFVGEGRSKEKLEKLVNEYGINDRVKFHGFHPEKEIPKYLKDADAALLILKPNPVFEMTIPAKLQTYLACGVPILGCVSGEGKRIIEESKAGIVSEDISVDGLVKVCNQFIELPNDLLNEYKERSYCYGKSNFNKNKLISDLEKYMKKIERE
;
A
#
# COMPACT_ATOMS: atom_id res chain seq x y z
N MET A 1 -10.65 -19.45 -14.88
CA MET A 1 -9.21 -19.47 -15.28
C MET A 1 -8.42 -20.11 -14.15
N LYS A 2 -7.36 -20.83 -14.49
CA LYS A 2 -6.35 -21.34 -13.55
C LYS A 2 -5.23 -20.32 -13.43
N ILE A 3 -5.11 -19.65 -12.29
CA ILE A 3 -4.20 -18.52 -12.10
C ILE A 3 -3.11 -18.91 -11.11
N LEU A 4 -1.84 -18.76 -11.54
CA LEU A 4 -0.69 -18.82 -10.65
C LEU A 4 -0.37 -17.41 -10.13
N ILE A 5 -0.56 -17.17 -8.86
CA ILE A 5 -0.10 -15.96 -8.19
C ILE A 5 1.35 -16.16 -7.74
N VAL A 6 2.24 -15.26 -8.14
CA VAL A 6 3.64 -15.22 -7.69
C VAL A 6 3.85 -13.96 -6.88
N SER A 7 4.13 -14.10 -5.60
CA SER A 7 4.39 -13.00 -4.68
C SER A 7 5.44 -13.42 -3.66
N GLN A 8 6.38 -12.55 -3.30
CA GLN A 8 7.32 -12.89 -2.25
C GLN A 8 6.65 -12.97 -0.88
N TYR A 9 5.58 -12.17 -0.68
CA TYR A 9 4.83 -12.06 0.57
C TYR A 9 3.39 -12.54 0.36
N PHE A 10 2.90 -13.33 1.30
CA PHE A 10 1.53 -13.83 1.33
C PHE A 10 1.13 -14.15 2.76
N TYR A 11 -0.14 -14.52 3.01
CA TYR A 11 -0.60 -14.94 4.33
C TYR A 11 0.45 -15.84 5.05
N PRO A 12 0.70 -15.67 6.36
CA PRO A 12 0.03 -14.81 7.34
C PRO A 12 0.48 -13.33 7.33
N GLU A 13 1.39 -12.95 6.44
CA GLU A 13 1.77 -11.55 6.25
C GLU A 13 0.60 -10.78 5.64
N ASN A 14 0.31 -9.59 6.19
CA ASN A 14 -0.86 -8.81 5.78
C ASN A 14 -0.57 -7.94 4.55
N PHE A 15 -0.83 -8.49 3.36
CA PHE A 15 -0.71 -7.79 2.08
C PHE A 15 -2.01 -7.87 1.28
N ARG A 16 -2.25 -6.89 0.42
CA ARG A 16 -3.45 -6.79 -0.42
C ARG A 16 -3.67 -8.00 -1.32
N ILE A 17 -2.61 -8.72 -1.67
CA ILE A 17 -2.69 -9.94 -2.49
C ILE A 17 -3.50 -11.05 -1.81
N ASN A 18 -3.55 -11.10 -0.48
CA ASN A 18 -4.35 -12.08 0.25
C ASN A 18 -5.84 -11.90 -0.05
N ASP A 19 -6.30 -10.66 0.05
CA ASP A 19 -7.68 -10.30 -0.25
C ASP A 19 -8.01 -10.50 -1.74
N LEU A 20 -7.10 -10.12 -2.63
CA LEU A 20 -7.27 -10.33 -4.08
C LEU A 20 -7.39 -11.81 -4.44
N ALA A 21 -6.55 -12.67 -3.84
CA ALA A 21 -6.61 -14.12 -4.08
C ALA A 21 -7.95 -14.72 -3.67
N LEU A 22 -8.48 -14.34 -2.50
CA LEU A 22 -9.80 -14.76 -2.02
C LEU A 22 -10.91 -14.25 -2.93
N GLU A 23 -10.83 -13.03 -3.38
CA GLU A 23 -11.87 -12.45 -4.21
C GLU A 23 -11.91 -13.07 -5.62
N LEU A 24 -10.74 -13.31 -6.23
CA LEU A 24 -10.66 -14.04 -7.50
C LEU A 24 -11.20 -15.47 -7.36
N LYS A 25 -10.88 -16.16 -6.25
CA LYS A 25 -11.46 -17.47 -5.97
C LYS A 25 -12.98 -17.43 -5.86
N LYS A 26 -13.54 -16.47 -5.12
CA LYS A 26 -15.00 -16.28 -5.00
C LYS A 26 -15.67 -16.05 -6.35
N ARG A 27 -14.97 -15.48 -7.31
CA ARG A 27 -15.43 -15.24 -8.68
C ARG A 27 -15.25 -16.44 -9.62
N GLY A 28 -14.85 -17.61 -9.06
CA GLY A 28 -14.77 -18.86 -9.78
C GLY A 28 -13.43 -19.14 -10.49
N HIS A 29 -12.36 -18.40 -10.14
CA HIS A 29 -11.02 -18.73 -10.61
C HIS A 29 -10.37 -19.80 -9.72
N GLU A 30 -9.60 -20.71 -10.31
CA GLU A 30 -8.75 -21.64 -9.60
C GLU A 30 -7.41 -20.97 -9.29
N ILE A 31 -7.14 -20.72 -8.01
CA ILE A 31 -5.96 -20.00 -7.58
C ILE A 31 -4.93 -20.96 -7.03
N THR A 32 -3.68 -20.80 -7.45
CA THR A 32 -2.49 -21.42 -6.84
C THR A 32 -1.51 -20.30 -6.50
N VAL A 33 -0.88 -20.36 -5.33
CA VAL A 33 0.07 -19.34 -4.88
C VAL A 33 1.47 -19.92 -4.78
N LEU A 34 2.47 -19.21 -5.32
CA LEU A 34 3.89 -19.43 -5.12
C LEU A 34 4.45 -18.25 -4.34
N THR A 35 4.92 -18.50 -3.12
CA THR A 35 5.36 -17.44 -2.20
C THR A 35 6.58 -17.86 -1.39
N GLY A 36 7.17 -16.92 -0.63
CA GLY A 36 8.23 -17.18 0.31
C GLY A 36 7.73 -17.66 1.69
N LEU A 37 8.67 -18.08 2.55
CA LEU A 37 8.39 -18.24 3.97
C LEU A 37 8.12 -16.87 4.60
N PRO A 38 7.07 -16.72 5.43
CA PRO A 38 6.69 -15.43 6.00
C PRO A 38 7.73 -14.94 7.00
N ASN A 39 8.19 -13.70 6.85
CA ASN A 39 9.20 -13.08 7.69
C ASN A 39 9.09 -11.56 7.82
N TYR A 40 8.11 -10.92 7.18
CA TYR A 40 7.89 -9.48 7.24
C TYR A 40 6.83 -9.13 8.29
N PRO A 41 6.97 -8.08 9.11
CA PRO A 41 8.03 -7.04 9.03
C PRO A 41 9.27 -7.29 9.90
N LYS A 42 9.22 -8.24 10.84
CA LYS A 42 10.26 -8.44 11.88
C LYS A 42 11.60 -8.94 11.32
N GLY A 43 11.60 -9.58 10.14
CA GLY A 43 12.79 -10.18 9.55
C GLY A 43 13.18 -11.53 10.17
N GLU A 44 12.25 -12.18 10.85
CA GLU A 44 12.32 -13.52 11.43
C GLU A 44 11.12 -14.33 10.93
N TYR A 45 11.23 -15.65 10.85
CA TYR A 45 10.11 -16.48 10.46
C TYR A 45 8.96 -16.38 11.46
N PHE A 46 7.76 -16.40 10.96
CA PHE A 46 6.57 -16.53 11.80
C PHE A 46 6.55 -17.88 12.52
N GLU A 47 5.86 -17.94 13.64
CA GLU A 47 5.67 -19.20 14.39
C GLU A 47 5.07 -20.30 13.49
N GLY A 48 5.64 -21.48 13.57
CA GLY A 48 5.24 -22.63 12.73
C GLY A 48 5.93 -22.70 11.36
N TYR A 49 6.70 -21.68 10.94
CA TYR A 49 7.43 -21.67 9.68
C TYR A 49 8.94 -21.70 9.90
N ASP A 50 9.63 -22.53 9.14
CA ASP A 50 11.08 -22.61 9.12
C ASP A 50 11.59 -23.15 7.77
N ASP A 51 12.90 -23.04 7.52
CA ASP A 51 13.52 -23.48 6.27
C ASP A 51 14.03 -24.93 6.29
N THR A 52 13.78 -25.66 7.39
CA THR A 52 14.20 -27.06 7.53
C THR A 52 13.17 -28.05 6.99
N LYS A 53 11.91 -27.66 6.91
CA LYS A 53 10.79 -28.48 6.46
C LYS A 53 10.09 -27.93 5.22
N ASN A 54 9.20 -28.72 4.63
CA ASN A 54 8.24 -28.24 3.65
C ASN A 54 7.09 -27.53 4.39
N CYS A 55 6.89 -26.26 4.07
CA CYS A 55 5.83 -25.42 4.64
C CYS A 55 4.68 -25.16 3.65
N ASP A 56 4.52 -26.00 2.62
CA ASP A 56 3.36 -25.93 1.75
C ASP A 56 2.09 -26.17 2.54
N GLU A 57 1.04 -25.43 2.22
CA GLU A 57 -0.22 -25.47 2.95
C GLU A 57 -1.40 -25.22 2.03
N VAL A 58 -2.61 -25.40 2.55
CA VAL A 58 -3.85 -24.97 1.92
C VAL A 58 -4.44 -23.85 2.78
N TRP A 59 -4.58 -22.67 2.22
CA TRP A 59 -5.16 -21.51 2.89
C TRP A 59 -6.50 -21.13 2.25
N ASN A 60 -7.58 -21.23 2.99
CA ASN A 60 -8.94 -21.01 2.45
C ASN A 60 -9.19 -21.78 1.13
N ASP A 61 -8.83 -23.04 1.08
CA ASP A 61 -8.82 -23.94 -0.09
C ASP A 61 -8.02 -23.40 -1.30
N ILE A 62 -7.02 -22.58 -1.07
CA ILE A 62 -6.04 -22.15 -2.06
C ILE A 62 -4.73 -22.88 -1.75
N PRO A 63 -4.20 -23.69 -2.70
CA PRO A 63 -2.89 -24.30 -2.54
C PRO A 63 -1.78 -23.23 -2.51
N VAL A 64 -0.97 -23.21 -1.47
CA VAL A 64 0.13 -22.28 -1.26
C VAL A 64 1.44 -23.06 -1.23
N TYR A 65 2.28 -22.84 -2.23
CA TYR A 65 3.62 -23.42 -2.36
C TYR A 65 4.65 -22.44 -1.81
N ARG A 66 5.35 -22.83 -0.75
CA ARG A 66 6.29 -21.95 -0.07
C ARG A 66 7.74 -22.27 -0.44
N CYS A 67 8.44 -21.23 -0.87
CA CYS A 67 9.88 -21.29 -1.13
C CYS A 67 10.66 -21.05 0.15
N LYS A 68 11.71 -21.82 0.36
CA LYS A 68 12.72 -21.50 1.38
C LYS A 68 13.28 -20.11 1.08
N LEU A 69 13.28 -19.25 2.08
CA LEU A 69 13.64 -17.85 1.92
C LEU A 69 14.54 -17.45 3.09
N ARG A 70 15.67 -16.84 2.82
CA ARG A 70 16.49 -16.26 3.90
C ARG A 70 15.72 -15.13 4.57
N PRO A 71 15.61 -15.08 5.91
CA PRO A 71 14.92 -14.00 6.58
C PRO A 71 15.53 -12.64 6.24
N ARG A 72 14.69 -11.63 6.17
CA ARG A 72 15.07 -10.27 5.75
C ARG A 72 16.13 -9.65 6.64
N LYS A 73 16.10 -9.90 7.97
CA LYS A 73 16.99 -9.30 8.99
C LYS A 73 17.19 -7.79 8.75
N THR A 74 18.12 -7.17 9.45
CA THR A 74 18.47 -5.76 9.28
C THR A 74 19.62 -5.57 8.27
N GLY A 75 19.63 -4.43 7.58
CA GLY A 75 20.71 -4.00 6.67
C GLY A 75 20.54 -4.42 5.22
N SER A 76 21.10 -3.59 4.32
CA SER A 76 20.92 -3.69 2.86
C SER A 76 21.44 -5.01 2.28
N VAL A 77 22.53 -5.55 2.81
CA VAL A 77 23.11 -6.83 2.34
C VAL A 77 22.17 -7.99 2.62
N ASN A 78 21.57 -8.05 3.81
CA ASN A 78 20.61 -9.08 4.16
C ASN A 78 19.33 -8.97 3.33
N LEU A 79 18.90 -7.76 3.02
CA LEU A 79 17.78 -7.49 2.13
C LEU A 79 18.05 -8.05 0.72
N ILE A 80 19.21 -7.78 0.13
CA ILE A 80 19.59 -8.30 -1.18
C ILE A 80 19.68 -9.83 -1.16
N ARG A 81 20.23 -10.42 -0.10
CA ARG A 81 20.29 -11.89 0.07
C ARG A 81 18.90 -12.51 0.19
N ASN A 82 17.98 -11.86 0.91
CA ASN A 82 16.59 -12.28 1.00
C ASN A 82 15.95 -12.31 -0.41
N TYR A 83 16.08 -11.23 -1.18
CA TYR A 83 15.55 -11.12 -2.53
C TYR A 83 16.14 -12.17 -3.50
N ALA A 84 17.46 -12.36 -3.48
CA ALA A 84 18.11 -13.35 -4.32
C ALA A 84 17.72 -14.78 -3.94
N SER A 85 17.56 -15.07 -2.63
CA SER A 85 17.16 -16.40 -2.16
C SER A 85 15.75 -16.76 -2.66
N PHE A 86 14.81 -15.80 -2.68
CA PHE A 86 13.48 -16.03 -3.24
C PHE A 86 13.56 -16.46 -4.70
N VAL A 87 14.30 -15.74 -5.54
CA VAL A 87 14.42 -16.08 -6.98
C VAL A 87 14.98 -17.49 -7.17
N VAL A 88 16.02 -17.86 -6.42
CA VAL A 88 16.63 -19.19 -6.53
C VAL A 88 15.66 -20.28 -6.09
N GLU A 89 15.06 -20.14 -4.93
CA GLU A 89 14.19 -21.16 -4.36
C GLU A 89 12.83 -21.26 -5.07
N ALA A 90 12.28 -20.14 -5.52
CA ALA A 90 11.07 -20.15 -6.36
C ALA A 90 11.32 -20.87 -7.70
N ASN A 91 12.49 -20.70 -8.33
CA ASN A 91 12.84 -21.47 -9.50
C ASN A 91 12.97 -22.98 -9.26
N LYS A 92 13.38 -23.40 -8.06
CA LYS A 92 13.37 -24.82 -7.67
C LYS A 92 11.93 -25.31 -7.47
N LYS A 93 11.14 -24.55 -6.76
CA LYS A 93 9.73 -24.87 -6.45
C LYS A 93 8.85 -24.96 -7.68
N LEU A 94 9.12 -24.14 -8.72
CA LEU A 94 8.45 -24.24 -10.02
C LEU A 94 8.58 -25.62 -10.70
N LYS A 95 9.58 -26.43 -10.34
CA LYS A 95 9.67 -27.79 -10.85
C LYS A 95 8.54 -28.68 -10.36
N GLU A 96 8.06 -28.46 -9.13
CA GLU A 96 6.90 -29.17 -8.56
C GLU A 96 5.59 -28.74 -9.25
N LEU A 97 5.53 -27.53 -9.77
CA LEU A 97 4.39 -26.96 -10.50
C LEU A 97 4.40 -27.23 -12.01
N GLN A 98 5.46 -27.88 -12.53
CA GLN A 98 5.62 -28.04 -13.97
C GLN A 98 4.53 -28.91 -14.64
N ASN A 99 3.87 -29.78 -13.89
CA ASN A 99 2.78 -30.65 -14.39
C ASN A 99 1.39 -30.02 -14.17
N LYS A 100 1.31 -28.84 -13.56
CA LYS A 100 0.06 -28.09 -13.43
C LYS A 100 -0.15 -27.18 -14.62
N ASP A 101 -1.37 -27.08 -15.10
CA ASP A 101 -1.74 -26.15 -16.15
C ASP A 101 -2.22 -24.84 -15.53
N PHE A 102 -1.75 -23.73 -16.09
CA PHE A 102 -2.16 -22.39 -15.74
C PHE A 102 -2.50 -21.61 -17.01
N ASP A 103 -3.58 -20.84 -16.94
CA ASP A 103 -4.02 -19.95 -18.02
C ASP A 103 -3.30 -18.59 -17.93
N LEU A 104 -2.89 -18.20 -16.70
CA LEU A 104 -2.31 -16.89 -16.41
C LEU A 104 -1.34 -16.96 -15.23
N ILE A 105 -0.28 -16.17 -15.29
CA ILE A 105 0.58 -15.88 -14.14
C ILE A 105 0.36 -14.43 -13.71
N TYR A 106 -0.06 -14.23 -12.45
CA TYR A 106 -0.21 -12.92 -11.85
C TYR A 106 0.91 -12.66 -10.84
N VAL A 107 1.76 -11.68 -11.12
CA VAL A 107 2.87 -11.30 -10.25
C VAL A 107 2.46 -10.09 -9.43
N PHE A 108 2.47 -10.23 -8.10
CA PHE A 108 2.25 -9.12 -7.18
C PHE A 108 3.60 -8.61 -6.67
N GLU A 109 3.98 -7.43 -7.13
CA GLU A 109 5.27 -6.83 -6.84
C GLU A 109 5.14 -5.74 -5.76
N VAL A 110 5.58 -6.07 -4.55
CA VAL A 110 5.79 -5.19 -3.39
C VAL A 110 7.24 -5.31 -2.98
N SER A 111 8.15 -4.85 -3.80
CA SER A 111 9.59 -5.09 -3.58
C SER A 111 9.96 -6.49 -3.08
N PRO A 112 10.80 -7.16 -3.80
CA PRO A 112 11.60 -6.67 -4.92
C PRO A 112 10.95 -6.97 -6.28
N ILE A 113 11.31 -6.20 -7.29
CA ILE A 113 10.87 -6.48 -8.67
C ILE A 113 11.36 -7.84 -9.20
N THR A 114 12.41 -8.39 -8.61
CA THR A 114 12.95 -9.71 -8.96
C THR A 114 11.97 -10.86 -8.73
N VAL A 115 10.89 -10.64 -7.98
CA VAL A 115 9.78 -11.59 -7.82
C VAL A 115 9.19 -12.04 -9.16
N ALA A 116 9.30 -11.23 -10.21
CA ALA A 116 8.83 -11.55 -11.54
C ALA A 116 9.73 -12.54 -12.31
N LEU A 117 10.99 -12.72 -11.94
CA LEU A 117 11.92 -13.56 -12.70
C LEU A 117 11.50 -15.03 -12.78
N PRO A 118 11.04 -15.70 -11.70
CA PRO A 118 10.49 -17.05 -11.78
C PRO A 118 9.26 -17.14 -12.71
N ALA A 119 8.36 -16.15 -12.64
CA ALA A 119 7.18 -16.08 -13.51
C ALA A 119 7.57 -15.98 -15.00
N ILE A 120 8.52 -15.12 -15.34
CA ILE A 120 9.02 -14.96 -16.72
C ILE A 120 9.69 -16.26 -17.21
N LYS A 121 10.42 -16.97 -16.34
CA LYS A 121 11.00 -18.26 -16.69
C LYS A 121 9.92 -19.30 -17.01
N LEU A 122 8.85 -19.36 -16.23
CA LEU A 122 7.71 -20.25 -16.46
C LEU A 122 6.97 -19.87 -17.74
N LYS A 123 6.73 -18.58 -17.98
CA LYS A 123 6.19 -18.07 -19.25
C LYS A 123 6.96 -18.60 -20.45
N LYS A 124 8.28 -18.45 -20.46
CA LYS A 124 9.13 -18.91 -21.57
C LYS A 124 9.07 -20.41 -21.80
N LYS A 125 8.84 -21.21 -20.74
CA LYS A 125 8.76 -22.65 -20.82
C LYS A 125 7.41 -23.16 -21.31
N LYS A 126 6.33 -22.50 -20.89
CA LYS A 126 4.95 -22.97 -21.09
C LYS A 126 4.08 -22.06 -21.96
N ASN A 127 4.61 -20.95 -22.41
CA ASN A 127 3.89 -19.90 -23.15
C ASN A 127 2.64 -19.38 -22.43
N ILE A 128 2.74 -19.19 -21.11
CA ILE A 128 1.66 -18.67 -20.26
C ILE A 128 1.81 -17.15 -20.14
N PRO A 129 0.77 -16.34 -20.36
CA PRO A 129 0.86 -14.88 -20.23
C PRO A 129 1.12 -14.44 -18.77
N VAL A 130 1.83 -13.31 -18.62
CA VAL A 130 2.23 -12.73 -17.33
C VAL A 130 1.66 -11.33 -17.18
N ILE A 131 0.85 -11.13 -16.14
CA ILE A 131 0.49 -9.80 -15.63
C ILE A 131 1.40 -9.50 -14.44
N ILE A 132 2.00 -8.32 -14.41
CA ILE A 132 2.71 -7.82 -13.23
C ILE A 132 1.98 -6.60 -12.67
N ASN A 133 1.75 -6.63 -11.36
CA ASN A 133 1.16 -5.51 -10.62
C ASN A 133 2.25 -4.84 -9.78
N ILE A 134 2.65 -3.64 -10.21
CA ILE A 134 3.74 -2.85 -9.65
C ILE A 134 3.18 -1.99 -8.51
N GLN A 135 3.62 -2.28 -7.29
CA GLN A 135 3.34 -1.49 -6.09
C GLN A 135 4.49 -0.57 -5.72
N ASP A 136 5.71 -0.99 -6.06
CA ASP A 136 6.96 -0.25 -5.81
C ASP A 136 7.70 0.01 -7.12
N LEU A 137 8.05 1.26 -7.38
CA LEU A 137 8.77 1.62 -8.60
C LEU A 137 10.27 1.35 -8.47
N TRP A 138 10.81 0.52 -9.35
CA TRP A 138 12.22 0.17 -9.40
C TRP A 138 12.92 0.81 -10.63
N PRO A 139 14.18 1.27 -10.50
CA PRO A 139 15.09 1.17 -9.33
C PRO A 139 14.91 2.24 -8.26
N GLU A 140 13.97 3.16 -8.41
CA GLU A 140 13.76 4.32 -7.52
C GLU A 140 13.62 3.87 -6.06
N ASN A 141 12.89 2.78 -5.82
CA ASN A 141 12.66 2.27 -4.48
C ASN A 141 13.94 1.73 -3.81
N ILE A 142 14.84 1.05 -4.55
CA ILE A 142 16.10 0.56 -3.94
C ILE A 142 16.99 1.73 -3.52
N VAL A 143 17.02 2.81 -4.30
CA VAL A 143 17.75 4.04 -3.95
C VAL A 143 17.18 4.64 -2.66
N ALA A 144 15.88 4.77 -2.59
CA ALA A 144 15.20 5.35 -1.42
C ALA A 144 15.37 4.52 -0.15
N VAL A 145 15.33 3.18 -0.25
CA VAL A 145 15.39 2.27 0.91
C VAL A 145 16.82 2.00 1.38
N THR A 146 17.78 1.94 0.45
CA THR A 146 19.16 1.54 0.77
C THR A 146 20.17 2.66 0.72
N GLY A 147 19.81 3.85 0.19
CA GLY A 147 20.75 4.94 -0.08
C GLY A 147 21.76 4.62 -1.20
N MET A 148 21.50 3.58 -2.02
CA MET A 148 22.39 3.12 -3.09
C MET A 148 22.54 4.19 -4.17
N THR A 149 23.76 4.70 -4.35
CA THR A 149 24.06 5.72 -5.37
C THR A 149 25.05 5.25 -6.43
N ASN A 150 25.59 4.01 -6.31
CA ASN A 150 26.57 3.49 -7.25
C ASN A 150 25.97 3.34 -8.66
N PRO A 151 26.47 4.09 -9.69
CA PRO A 151 25.86 4.11 -11.02
C PRO A 151 25.95 2.77 -11.76
N ILE A 152 26.97 1.95 -11.49
CA ILE A 152 27.12 0.63 -12.11
C ILE A 152 26.02 -0.30 -11.61
N ILE A 153 25.79 -0.34 -10.29
CA ILE A 153 24.75 -1.16 -9.67
C ILE A 153 23.37 -0.70 -10.15
N ILE A 154 23.11 0.60 -10.13
CA ILE A 154 21.85 1.18 -10.63
C ILE A 154 21.66 0.82 -12.10
N GLY A 155 22.72 0.89 -12.93
CA GLY A 155 22.69 0.50 -14.33
C GLY A 155 22.33 -0.98 -14.55
N LEU A 156 22.85 -1.88 -13.72
CA LEU A 156 22.51 -3.32 -13.77
C LEU A 156 21.06 -3.54 -13.35
N VAL A 157 20.60 -2.89 -12.28
CA VAL A 157 19.20 -2.95 -11.84
C VAL A 157 18.27 -2.42 -12.93
N ASN A 158 18.60 -1.30 -13.57
CA ASN A 158 17.84 -0.76 -14.70
C ASN A 158 17.72 -1.76 -15.86
N LYS A 159 18.81 -2.45 -16.24
CA LYS A 159 18.78 -3.49 -17.28
C LYS A 159 17.84 -4.63 -16.88
N MET A 160 17.87 -5.06 -15.64
CA MET A 160 16.99 -6.11 -15.10
C MET A 160 15.53 -5.65 -15.11
N VAL A 161 15.22 -4.44 -14.63
CA VAL A 161 13.88 -3.85 -14.65
C VAL A 161 13.32 -3.80 -16.08
N ASN A 162 14.11 -3.29 -17.02
CA ASN A 162 13.72 -3.22 -18.43
C ASN A 162 13.55 -4.61 -19.08
N TYR A 163 14.32 -5.60 -18.64
CA TYR A 163 14.12 -6.99 -19.06
C TYR A 163 12.77 -7.52 -18.55
N ILE A 164 12.44 -7.31 -17.26
CA ILE A 164 11.18 -7.75 -16.66
C ILE A 164 9.99 -7.10 -17.40
N TYR A 165 9.98 -5.77 -17.52
CA TYR A 165 8.90 -5.06 -18.19
C TYR A 165 8.67 -5.51 -19.63
N ARG A 166 9.74 -5.81 -20.37
CA ARG A 166 9.63 -6.32 -21.76
C ARG A 166 8.98 -7.69 -21.86
N HIS A 167 9.14 -8.54 -20.84
CA HIS A 167 8.64 -9.90 -20.85
C HIS A 167 7.26 -10.09 -20.20
N CYS A 168 6.71 -9.06 -19.57
CA CYS A 168 5.31 -9.07 -19.10
C CYS A 168 4.36 -8.66 -20.22
N ASP A 169 3.19 -9.29 -20.30
CA ASP A 169 2.16 -9.01 -21.31
C ASP A 169 1.30 -7.82 -20.88
N LEU A 170 1.10 -7.64 -19.58
CA LEU A 170 0.46 -6.46 -19.02
C LEU A 170 1.20 -6.00 -17.75
N ILE A 171 1.29 -4.70 -17.61
CA ILE A 171 1.88 -4.04 -16.45
C ILE A 171 0.80 -3.16 -15.82
N LEU A 172 0.32 -3.56 -14.65
CA LEU A 172 -0.60 -2.79 -13.82
C LEU A 172 0.20 -1.98 -12.81
N THR A 173 -0.19 -0.74 -12.57
CA THR A 173 0.52 0.16 -11.66
C THR A 173 -0.40 0.78 -10.64
N ALA A 174 0.10 0.94 -9.42
CA ALA A 174 -0.66 1.48 -8.31
C ALA A 174 -0.89 3.00 -8.39
N SER A 175 -0.15 3.72 -9.28
CA SER A 175 -0.32 5.16 -9.44
C SER A 175 -0.14 5.63 -10.90
N PRO A 176 -0.75 6.77 -11.29
CA PRO A 176 -0.55 7.39 -12.59
C PRO A 176 0.91 7.80 -12.85
N SER A 177 1.62 8.27 -11.85
CA SER A 177 3.03 8.63 -11.93
C SER A 177 3.91 7.43 -12.33
N PHE A 178 3.58 6.23 -11.87
CA PHE A 178 4.27 5.00 -12.27
C PHE A 178 3.98 4.66 -13.75
N VAL A 179 2.76 4.90 -14.23
CA VAL A 179 2.42 4.69 -15.66
C VAL A 179 3.36 5.48 -16.55
N SER A 180 3.55 6.77 -16.28
CA SER A 180 4.43 7.63 -17.07
C SER A 180 5.86 7.09 -17.06
N LYS A 181 6.42 6.86 -15.86
CA LYS A 181 7.80 6.37 -15.69
C LYS A 181 8.07 5.03 -16.38
N ILE A 182 7.12 4.10 -16.37
CA ILE A 182 7.27 2.80 -17.01
C ILE A 182 7.12 2.91 -18.52
N LYS A 183 6.18 3.73 -19.01
CA LYS A 183 6.00 3.98 -20.44
C LYS A 183 7.25 4.56 -21.11
N ASP A 184 8.04 5.35 -20.38
CA ASP A 184 9.31 5.90 -20.88
C ASP A 184 10.39 4.84 -21.04
N ARG A 185 10.24 3.66 -20.41
CA ARG A 185 11.23 2.57 -20.40
C ARG A 185 10.96 1.48 -21.45
N ILE A 186 9.76 1.42 -22.00
CA ILE A 186 9.33 0.35 -22.90
C ILE A 186 8.80 0.86 -24.23
N LYS A 187 8.89 0.03 -25.28
CA LYS A 187 8.39 0.38 -26.62
C LYS A 187 6.87 0.27 -26.70
N ASP A 188 6.32 -0.84 -26.24
CA ASP A 188 4.88 -1.10 -26.22
C ASP A 188 4.25 -0.45 -24.99
N LYS A 189 3.81 0.78 -25.18
CA LYS A 189 3.20 1.61 -24.12
C LYS A 189 1.79 1.16 -23.76
N ASP A 190 1.13 0.42 -24.66
CA ASP A 190 -0.26 0.01 -24.50
C ASP A 190 -0.44 -1.12 -23.50
N LYS A 191 0.61 -1.79 -23.11
CA LYS A 191 0.56 -2.78 -22.05
C LYS A 191 0.70 -2.21 -20.63
N VAL A 192 0.83 -0.88 -20.45
CA VAL A 192 0.90 -0.25 -19.13
C VAL A 192 -0.44 0.40 -18.81
N ARG A 193 -1.04 -0.01 -17.71
CA ARG A 193 -2.34 0.49 -17.24
C ARG A 193 -2.26 0.93 -15.78
N TYR A 194 -2.96 2.02 -15.47
CA TYR A 194 -3.25 2.38 -14.09
C TYR A 194 -4.33 1.43 -13.55
N TRP A 195 -3.99 0.75 -12.47
CA TRP A 195 -4.89 -0.10 -11.70
C TRP A 195 -4.56 0.07 -10.22
N PRO A 196 -5.21 1.03 -9.53
CA PRO A 196 -4.91 1.37 -8.14
C PRO A 196 -5.22 0.24 -7.19
N GLN A 197 -4.69 0.32 -6.00
CA GLN A 197 -5.21 -0.47 -4.89
C GLN A 197 -6.63 -0.01 -4.57
N TYR A 198 -7.42 -0.88 -3.98
CA TYR A 198 -8.76 -0.59 -3.50
C TYR A 198 -8.80 -0.60 -1.98
N SER A 199 -9.80 0.07 -1.40
CA SER A 199 -10.09 -0.08 0.04
C SER A 199 -10.80 -1.41 0.29
N THR A 200 -10.38 -2.13 1.33
CA THR A 200 -11.08 -3.34 1.85
C THR A 200 -12.18 -2.98 2.83
N VAL A 201 -12.22 -1.74 3.28
CA VAL A 201 -13.21 -1.22 4.20
C VAL A 201 -13.99 -0.07 3.57
N ASN A 202 -15.22 0.13 4.05
CA ASN A 202 -16.09 1.20 3.63
C ASN A 202 -16.63 1.91 4.89
N LYS A 203 -17.41 2.98 4.71
CA LYS A 203 -18.12 3.61 5.82
C LYS A 203 -18.97 2.58 6.58
N THR A 204 -19.08 2.77 7.87
CA THR A 204 -19.92 1.94 8.76
C THR A 204 -21.17 2.69 9.15
N ASP A 205 -22.29 1.97 9.30
CA ASP A 205 -23.54 2.50 9.82
C ASP A 205 -23.66 2.29 11.36
N GLU A 206 -22.69 1.59 11.97
CA GLU A 206 -22.68 1.39 13.43
C GLU A 206 -22.66 2.75 14.15
N GLU A 207 -23.57 2.95 15.10
CA GLU A 207 -23.53 4.12 15.99
C GLU A 207 -22.36 3.96 16.95
N VAL A 208 -21.33 4.76 16.76
CA VAL A 208 -20.14 4.82 17.61
C VAL A 208 -19.90 6.27 17.97
N SER A 209 -19.75 6.57 19.24
CA SER A 209 -19.31 7.88 19.73
C SER A 209 -17.95 7.71 20.41
N ILE A 210 -16.86 7.80 19.61
CA ILE A 210 -15.49 7.68 20.14
C ILE A 210 -14.96 9.03 20.61
N TYR A 211 -15.44 10.12 20.00
CA TYR A 211 -14.88 11.45 20.17
C TYR A 211 -15.82 12.39 20.92
N ASP A 212 -15.21 13.33 21.64
CA ASP A 212 -15.93 14.44 22.26
C ASP A 212 -16.34 15.43 21.16
N LYS A 213 -17.66 15.63 21.00
CA LYS A 213 -18.25 16.49 19.97
C LYS A 213 -18.05 18.00 20.21
N ASP A 214 -17.56 18.38 21.39
CA ASP A 214 -17.19 19.76 21.68
C ASP A 214 -15.87 20.18 21.03
N TYR A 215 -15.15 19.21 20.45
CA TYR A 215 -13.88 19.39 19.76
C TYR A 215 -14.00 19.07 18.28
N PHE A 216 -13.20 19.73 17.47
CA PHE A 216 -12.93 19.33 16.10
C PHE A 216 -11.95 18.16 16.12
N ASN A 217 -12.38 16.97 15.68
CA ASN A 217 -11.66 15.72 15.82
C ASN A 217 -10.91 15.37 14.53
N ILE A 218 -9.58 15.42 14.59
CA ILE A 218 -8.68 15.05 13.49
C ILE A 218 -8.14 13.66 13.77
N VAL A 219 -8.34 12.72 12.83
CA VAL A 219 -7.89 11.34 12.98
C VAL A 219 -6.80 10.98 11.97
N PHE A 220 -5.75 10.33 12.45
CA PHE A 220 -4.75 9.65 11.62
C PHE A 220 -4.85 8.14 11.86
N THR A 221 -4.80 7.35 10.80
CA THR A 221 -4.77 5.88 10.92
C THR A 221 -3.58 5.28 10.20
N GLY A 222 -2.95 4.28 10.80
CA GLY A 222 -1.88 3.48 10.20
C GLY A 222 -0.56 3.46 10.97
N ASN A 223 0.53 3.11 10.29
CA ASN A 223 1.85 3.00 10.90
C ASN A 223 2.35 4.37 11.42
N ILE A 224 2.76 4.41 12.69
CA ILE A 224 3.36 5.59 13.35
C ILE A 224 4.89 5.51 13.18
N GLY A 225 5.32 5.74 11.93
CA GLY A 225 6.73 5.71 11.53
C GLY A 225 7.27 7.11 11.20
N GLU A 226 8.58 7.24 11.16
CA GLU A 226 9.26 8.53 10.92
C GLU A 226 8.88 9.20 9.59
N ALA A 227 8.67 8.38 8.55
CA ALA A 227 8.28 8.84 7.22
C ALA A 227 6.88 9.47 7.17
N GLN A 228 6.05 9.21 8.19
CA GLN A 228 4.69 9.75 8.23
C GLN A 228 4.64 11.24 8.61
N GLY A 229 5.69 11.80 9.23
CA GLY A 229 5.70 13.21 9.60
C GLY A 229 4.76 13.59 10.74
N ILE A 230 4.39 12.64 11.62
CA ILE A 230 3.48 12.91 12.75
C ILE A 230 4.09 13.90 13.76
N ASP A 231 5.41 14.01 13.81
CA ASP A 231 6.13 15.04 14.56
C ASP A 231 5.64 16.44 14.18
N LEU A 232 5.41 16.75 12.91
CA LEU A 232 4.84 18.02 12.47
C LEU A 232 3.41 18.22 13.01
N ALA A 233 2.61 17.15 13.09
CA ALA A 233 1.26 17.23 13.63
C ALA A 233 1.26 17.50 15.15
N ILE A 234 2.21 16.95 15.90
CA ILE A 234 2.36 17.22 17.34
C ILE A 234 2.81 18.67 17.57
N GLU A 235 3.73 19.20 16.75
CA GLU A 235 4.12 20.62 16.81
C GLU A 235 2.94 21.55 16.49
N ALA A 236 2.14 21.21 15.46
CA ALA A 236 0.93 21.97 15.14
C ALA A 236 -0.09 21.91 16.29
N ALA A 237 -0.27 20.75 16.92
CA ALA A 237 -1.15 20.58 18.07
C ALA A 237 -0.73 21.45 19.25
N LYS A 238 0.59 21.61 19.51
CA LYS A 238 1.14 22.52 20.52
C LYS A 238 0.77 23.98 20.22
N ILE A 239 0.93 24.41 18.98
CA ILE A 239 0.58 25.79 18.57
C ILE A 239 -0.92 26.03 18.71
N LEU A 240 -1.73 25.03 18.39
CA LEU A 240 -3.21 25.09 18.40
C LEU A 240 -3.83 24.66 19.73
N LYS A 241 -3.06 24.54 20.82
CA LYS A 241 -3.53 24.01 22.11
C LYS A 241 -4.75 24.76 22.69
N ASP A 242 -4.87 26.05 22.43
CA ASP A 242 -5.97 26.88 22.90
C ASP A 242 -7.23 26.84 22.00
N LYS A 243 -7.14 26.11 20.86
CA LYS A 243 -8.29 25.83 19.99
C LYS A 243 -8.97 24.54 20.45
N LYS A 244 -10.26 24.42 20.16
CA LYS A 244 -11.03 23.19 20.41
C LYS A 244 -10.74 22.13 19.34
N ILE A 245 -9.51 21.63 19.27
CA ILE A 245 -9.08 20.56 18.36
C ILE A 245 -8.56 19.39 19.19
N CYS A 246 -8.97 18.17 18.83
CA CYS A 246 -8.44 16.94 19.37
C CYS A 246 -7.83 16.08 18.25
N TRP A 247 -6.64 15.55 18.51
CA TRP A 247 -5.88 14.74 17.55
C TRP A 247 -5.88 13.28 17.99
N HIS A 248 -6.26 12.39 17.09
CA HIS A 248 -6.39 10.96 17.35
C HIS A 248 -5.46 10.18 16.44
N PHE A 249 -4.50 9.47 17.02
CA PHE A 249 -3.57 8.62 16.29
C PHE A 249 -3.91 7.15 16.54
N VAL A 250 -4.42 6.47 15.52
CA VAL A 250 -4.83 5.07 15.55
C VAL A 250 -3.79 4.24 14.82
N GLY A 251 -3.02 3.46 15.55
CA GLY A 251 -1.96 2.62 15.00
C GLY A 251 -0.79 2.44 15.95
N GLU A 252 0.22 1.72 15.46
CA GLU A 252 1.49 1.47 16.14
C GLU A 252 2.66 1.80 15.21
N GLY A 253 3.86 1.94 15.77
CA GLY A 253 5.06 2.16 14.98
C GLY A 253 6.26 2.62 15.80
N ARG A 254 7.42 2.61 15.18
CA ARG A 254 8.71 2.88 15.86
C ARG A 254 8.83 4.27 16.46
N SER A 255 8.06 5.23 15.97
CA SER A 255 8.11 6.63 16.45
C SER A 255 7.13 6.91 17.60
N LYS A 256 6.21 5.99 17.93
CA LYS A 256 5.13 6.24 18.89
C LYS A 256 5.65 6.68 20.25
N GLU A 257 6.53 5.92 20.88
CA GLU A 257 7.07 6.25 22.21
C GLU A 257 7.75 7.65 22.26
N LYS A 258 8.47 8.00 21.17
CA LYS A 258 9.10 9.32 21.04
C LYS A 258 8.04 10.43 20.97
N LEU A 259 6.96 10.20 20.23
CA LEU A 259 5.88 11.17 20.05
C LEU A 259 5.05 11.33 21.34
N GLU A 260 4.77 10.24 22.06
CA GLU A 260 4.11 10.28 23.37
C GLU A 260 4.92 11.09 24.40
N LYS A 261 6.25 10.93 24.42
CA LYS A 261 7.13 11.76 25.26
C LYS A 261 7.04 13.24 24.89
N LEU A 262 7.03 13.55 23.59
CA LEU A 262 6.92 14.94 23.12
C LEU A 262 5.57 15.57 23.50
N VAL A 263 4.47 14.82 23.42
CA VAL A 263 3.13 15.25 23.86
C VAL A 263 3.13 15.57 25.36
N ASN A 264 3.76 14.72 26.18
CA ASN A 264 3.92 14.95 27.61
C ASN A 264 4.75 16.20 27.92
N GLU A 265 5.87 16.38 27.22
CA GLU A 265 6.75 17.56 27.37
C GLU A 265 6.02 18.86 27.02
N TYR A 266 5.13 18.83 26.03
CA TYR A 266 4.33 19.98 25.62
C TYR A 266 3.09 20.20 26.48
N GLY A 267 2.74 19.28 27.36
CA GLY A 267 1.57 19.36 28.23
C GLY A 267 0.24 19.39 27.48
N ILE A 268 0.15 18.66 26.37
CA ILE A 268 -1.04 18.61 25.49
C ILE A 268 -1.73 17.23 25.46
N ASN A 269 -1.57 16.44 26.52
CA ASN A 269 -2.18 15.10 26.64
C ASN A 269 -3.71 15.09 26.59
N ASP A 270 -4.33 16.20 26.91
CA ASP A 270 -5.78 16.39 26.80
C ASP A 270 -6.22 16.57 25.33
N ARG A 271 -5.33 17.00 24.44
CA ARG A 271 -5.59 17.30 23.02
C ARG A 271 -5.06 16.25 22.06
N VAL A 272 -4.12 15.38 22.48
CA VAL A 272 -3.52 14.36 21.63
C VAL A 272 -3.72 12.99 22.25
N LYS A 273 -4.35 12.08 21.49
CA LYS A 273 -4.70 10.74 21.95
C LYS A 273 -4.09 9.67 21.03
N PHE A 274 -3.38 8.71 21.62
CA PHE A 274 -2.89 7.52 20.94
C PHE A 274 -3.78 6.32 21.30
N HIS A 275 -4.42 5.72 20.31
CA HIS A 275 -5.37 4.63 20.50
C HIS A 275 -4.74 3.23 20.38
N GLY A 276 -3.47 3.16 19.96
CA GLY A 276 -2.81 1.87 19.73
C GLY A 276 -3.24 1.19 18.43
N PHE A 277 -2.85 -0.07 18.29
CA PHE A 277 -3.17 -0.87 17.10
C PHE A 277 -4.63 -1.32 17.10
N HIS A 278 -5.28 -1.12 15.97
CA HIS A 278 -6.62 -1.68 15.69
C HIS A 278 -6.59 -2.42 14.35
N PRO A 279 -7.31 -3.57 14.25
CA PRO A 279 -7.48 -4.28 12.98
C PRO A 279 -8.15 -3.42 11.92
N GLU A 280 -7.81 -3.63 10.65
CA GLU A 280 -8.32 -2.83 9.52
C GLU A 280 -9.85 -2.72 9.51
N LYS A 281 -10.57 -3.79 9.89
CA LYS A 281 -12.05 -3.83 9.98
C LYS A 281 -12.65 -2.86 11.00
N GLU A 282 -11.88 -2.41 12.00
CA GLU A 282 -12.33 -1.48 13.03
C GLU A 282 -12.06 -0.02 12.66
N ILE A 283 -11.19 0.23 11.71
CA ILE A 283 -10.81 1.58 11.27
C ILE A 283 -12.01 2.44 10.85
N PRO A 284 -13.06 1.92 10.16
CA PRO A 284 -14.23 2.72 9.84
C PRO A 284 -14.93 3.34 11.05
N LYS A 285 -14.87 2.73 12.22
CA LYS A 285 -15.44 3.28 13.48
C LYS A 285 -14.72 4.57 13.90
N TYR A 286 -13.40 4.58 13.79
CA TYR A 286 -12.59 5.78 14.08
C TYR A 286 -12.74 6.88 13.03
N LEU A 287 -13.08 6.51 11.80
CA LEU A 287 -13.24 7.47 10.70
C LEU A 287 -14.63 8.08 10.65
N LYS A 288 -15.66 7.38 11.13
CA LYS A 288 -17.08 7.77 10.98
C LYS A 288 -17.40 9.13 11.61
N ASP A 289 -16.96 9.33 12.86
CA ASP A 289 -17.30 10.52 13.64
C ASP A 289 -16.17 11.57 13.62
N ALA A 290 -15.11 11.34 12.85
CA ALA A 290 -14.05 12.31 12.67
C ALA A 290 -14.52 13.46 11.78
N ASP A 291 -14.09 14.69 12.13
CA ASP A 291 -14.35 15.87 11.31
C ASP A 291 -13.40 15.94 10.12
N ALA A 292 -12.16 15.49 10.31
CA ALA A 292 -11.19 15.35 9.23
C ALA A 292 -10.22 14.18 9.45
N ALA A 293 -9.76 13.57 8.36
CA ALA A 293 -8.69 12.59 8.36
C ALA A 293 -7.37 13.22 7.94
N LEU A 294 -6.34 13.07 8.76
CA LEU A 294 -5.01 13.61 8.51
C LEU A 294 -4.23 12.75 7.52
N LEU A 295 -3.95 13.30 6.37
CA LEU A 295 -2.99 12.73 5.42
C LEU A 295 -1.69 13.53 5.48
N ILE A 296 -0.68 12.97 6.13
CA ILE A 296 0.63 13.59 6.28
C ILE A 296 1.74 12.63 5.91
N LEU A 297 2.73 13.11 5.15
CA LEU A 297 3.94 12.37 4.75
C LEU A 297 5.10 13.35 4.60
N LYS A 298 6.28 12.97 5.08
CA LYS A 298 7.52 13.73 4.82
C LYS A 298 7.86 13.73 3.33
N PRO A 299 8.44 14.82 2.81
CA PRO A 299 8.84 14.90 1.41
C PRO A 299 9.80 13.76 1.06
N ASN A 300 9.45 13.01 0.02
CA ASN A 300 10.29 11.96 -0.55
C ASN A 300 9.88 11.70 -1.99
N PRO A 301 10.80 11.71 -2.96
CA PRO A 301 10.47 11.53 -4.39
C PRO A 301 9.70 10.26 -4.71
N VAL A 302 9.89 9.17 -3.94
CA VAL A 302 9.14 7.92 -4.13
C VAL A 302 7.74 8.03 -3.57
N PHE A 303 7.57 8.67 -2.40
CA PHE A 303 6.24 8.86 -1.80
C PHE A 303 5.37 9.80 -2.63
N GLU A 304 5.97 10.81 -3.27
CA GLU A 304 5.26 11.74 -4.15
C GLU A 304 4.65 11.04 -5.38
N MET A 305 5.28 9.98 -5.85
CA MET A 305 4.77 9.16 -6.95
C MET A 305 3.76 8.10 -6.52
N THR A 306 3.54 7.90 -5.22
CA THR A 306 2.71 6.81 -4.69
C THR A 306 1.39 7.35 -4.14
N ILE A 307 0.28 6.66 -4.40
CA ILE A 307 -0.99 6.96 -3.73
C ILE A 307 -0.97 6.29 -2.35
N PRO A 308 -1.02 7.06 -1.25
CA PRO A 308 -1.03 6.47 0.09
C PRO A 308 -2.27 5.61 0.33
N ALA A 309 -2.11 4.37 0.80
CA ALA A 309 -3.22 3.45 1.02
C ALA A 309 -4.28 4.01 2.01
N LYS A 310 -3.84 4.78 3.02
CA LYS A 310 -4.75 5.43 3.96
C LYS A 310 -5.68 6.45 3.30
N LEU A 311 -5.21 7.16 2.25
CA LEU A 311 -6.05 8.08 1.49
C LEU A 311 -7.23 7.34 0.83
N GLN A 312 -6.96 6.16 0.27
CA GLN A 312 -8.02 5.32 -0.33
C GLN A 312 -9.05 4.89 0.72
N THR A 313 -8.58 4.54 1.93
CA THR A 313 -9.46 4.20 3.06
C THR A 313 -10.29 5.40 3.52
N TYR A 314 -9.67 6.58 3.66
CA TYR A 314 -10.36 7.81 4.07
C TYR A 314 -11.47 8.19 3.07
N LEU A 315 -11.15 8.14 1.79
CA LEU A 315 -12.11 8.41 0.71
C LEU A 315 -13.24 7.35 0.70
N ALA A 316 -12.93 6.07 0.88
CA ALA A 316 -13.94 5.02 0.93
C ALA A 316 -14.88 5.15 2.14
N CYS A 317 -14.39 5.70 3.25
CA CYS A 317 -15.18 5.99 4.45
C CYS A 317 -15.90 7.34 4.41
N GLY A 318 -15.62 8.19 3.41
CA GLY A 318 -16.29 9.48 3.24
C GLY A 318 -15.87 10.52 4.26
N VAL A 319 -14.58 10.55 4.67
CA VAL A 319 -14.07 11.54 5.64
C VAL A 319 -13.40 12.69 4.88
N PRO A 320 -13.60 13.96 5.30
CA PRO A 320 -12.85 15.09 4.75
C PRO A 320 -11.35 14.93 4.97
N ILE A 321 -10.54 15.32 3.99
CA ILE A 321 -9.09 15.10 4.05
C ILE A 321 -8.37 16.41 4.44
N LEU A 322 -7.68 16.38 5.57
CA LEU A 322 -6.73 17.39 5.98
C LEU A 322 -5.34 16.94 5.50
N GLY A 323 -4.86 17.58 4.41
CA GLY A 323 -3.64 17.16 3.72
C GLY A 323 -2.42 17.99 4.09
N CYS A 324 -1.31 17.32 4.44
CA CYS A 324 0.03 17.88 4.51
C CYS A 324 0.97 16.94 3.75
N VAL A 325 0.84 16.93 2.43
CA VAL A 325 1.43 15.94 1.53
C VAL A 325 1.64 16.54 0.15
N SER A 326 2.62 16.01 -0.60
CA SER A 326 2.91 16.36 -1.99
C SER A 326 2.54 15.23 -2.97
N GLY A 327 2.77 15.45 -4.24
CA GLY A 327 2.66 14.45 -5.30
C GLY A 327 1.23 13.92 -5.51
N GLU A 328 1.11 12.60 -5.69
CA GLU A 328 -0.18 11.94 -5.99
C GLU A 328 -1.21 12.10 -4.86
N GLY A 329 -0.77 12.16 -3.60
CA GLY A 329 -1.66 12.43 -2.47
C GLY A 329 -2.32 13.80 -2.57
N LYS A 330 -1.52 14.86 -2.83
CA LYS A 330 -2.00 16.23 -3.04
C LYS A 330 -2.94 16.29 -4.25
N ARG A 331 -2.51 15.73 -5.39
CA ARG A 331 -3.32 15.69 -6.62
C ARG A 331 -4.72 15.10 -6.38
N ILE A 332 -4.82 13.99 -5.66
CA ILE A 332 -6.12 13.35 -5.38
C ILE A 332 -7.00 14.21 -4.49
N ILE A 333 -6.44 14.87 -3.46
CA ILE A 333 -7.23 15.76 -2.60
C ILE A 333 -7.81 16.93 -3.41
N GLU A 334 -6.98 17.54 -4.27
CA GLU A 334 -7.40 18.65 -5.15
C GLU A 334 -8.44 18.19 -6.20
N GLU A 335 -8.19 17.05 -6.86
CA GLU A 335 -9.10 16.51 -7.89
C GLU A 335 -10.45 16.09 -7.29
N SER A 336 -10.44 15.42 -6.15
CA SER A 336 -11.65 14.96 -5.47
C SER A 336 -12.44 16.12 -4.84
N LYS A 337 -11.78 17.24 -4.57
CA LYS A 337 -12.33 18.35 -3.77
C LYS A 337 -12.90 17.86 -2.44
N ALA A 338 -12.26 16.85 -1.86
CA ALA A 338 -12.71 16.17 -0.64
C ALA A 338 -12.06 16.73 0.63
N GLY A 339 -11.37 17.87 0.54
CA GLY A 339 -10.67 18.46 1.67
C GLY A 339 -9.76 19.61 1.27
N ILE A 340 -8.85 19.95 2.16
CA ILE A 340 -7.89 21.04 1.99
C ILE A 340 -6.48 20.45 2.15
N VAL A 341 -5.56 20.85 1.27
CA VAL A 341 -4.16 20.43 1.33
C VAL A 341 -3.25 21.65 1.54
N SER A 342 -2.26 21.48 2.38
CA SER A 342 -1.25 22.51 2.64
C SER A 342 -0.44 22.84 1.38
N GLU A 343 -0.04 24.09 1.24
CA GLU A 343 0.83 24.54 0.15
C GLU A 343 2.22 23.91 0.26
N ASP A 344 2.72 23.77 1.49
CA ASP A 344 4.00 23.17 1.83
C ASP A 344 3.87 22.13 2.95
N ILE A 345 4.88 21.30 3.12
CA ILE A 345 4.93 20.29 4.18
C ILE A 345 5.72 20.88 5.34
N SER A 346 5.03 21.70 6.13
CA SER A 346 5.58 22.38 7.31
C SER A 346 4.57 22.43 8.45
N VAL A 347 5.04 22.80 9.64
CA VAL A 347 4.17 23.03 10.80
C VAL A 347 3.22 24.20 10.53
N ASP A 348 3.72 25.31 9.98
CA ASP A 348 2.94 26.50 9.68
C ASP A 348 1.85 26.21 8.63
N GLY A 349 2.22 25.47 7.58
CA GLY A 349 1.28 25.01 6.55
C GLY A 349 0.17 24.15 7.14
N LEU A 350 0.51 23.23 8.04
CA LEU A 350 -0.47 22.38 8.72
C LEU A 350 -1.38 23.19 9.65
N VAL A 351 -0.83 24.12 10.42
CA VAL A 351 -1.59 25.04 11.29
C VAL A 351 -2.58 25.87 10.47
N LYS A 352 -2.16 26.38 9.31
CA LYS A 352 -3.02 27.15 8.39
C LYS A 352 -4.21 26.31 7.92
N VAL A 353 -3.97 25.07 7.49
CA VAL A 353 -5.04 24.17 7.04
C VAL A 353 -5.98 23.79 8.19
N CYS A 354 -5.46 23.54 9.40
CA CYS A 354 -6.30 23.27 10.57
C CYS A 354 -7.24 24.45 10.88
N ASN A 355 -6.70 25.69 10.87
CA ASN A 355 -7.53 26.88 11.08
C ASN A 355 -8.61 27.04 10.00
N GLN A 356 -8.29 26.76 8.73
CA GLN A 356 -9.28 26.76 7.67
C GLN A 356 -10.39 25.74 7.93
N PHE A 357 -10.05 24.53 8.37
CA PHE A 357 -11.04 23.47 8.64
C PHE A 357 -12.00 23.82 9.78
N ILE A 358 -11.50 24.36 10.91
CA ILE A 358 -12.35 24.72 12.07
C ILE A 358 -13.27 25.92 11.79
N GLU A 359 -12.98 26.72 10.76
CA GLU A 359 -13.77 27.87 10.34
C GLU A 359 -14.80 27.50 9.23
N LEU A 360 -14.77 26.24 8.73
CA LEU A 360 -15.69 25.79 7.68
C LEU A 360 -17.15 25.77 8.18
N PRO A 361 -18.10 26.26 7.40
CA PRO A 361 -19.52 26.00 7.63
C PRO A 361 -19.80 24.48 7.59
N ASN A 362 -20.73 24.02 8.44
CA ASN A 362 -21.12 22.60 8.49
C ASN A 362 -21.57 22.05 7.13
N ASP A 363 -22.24 22.87 6.32
CA ASP A 363 -22.70 22.47 4.98
C ASP A 363 -21.52 22.14 4.06
N LEU A 364 -20.45 22.93 4.11
CA LEU A 364 -19.25 22.68 3.30
C LEU A 364 -18.48 21.45 3.80
N LEU A 365 -18.43 21.23 5.12
CA LEU A 365 -17.85 20.03 5.69
C LEU A 365 -18.61 18.77 5.24
N ASN A 366 -19.94 18.84 5.20
CA ASN A 366 -20.77 17.76 4.68
C ASN A 366 -20.56 17.54 3.16
N GLU A 367 -20.39 18.60 2.39
CA GLU A 367 -20.00 18.48 0.98
C GLU A 367 -18.66 17.75 0.80
N TYR A 368 -17.66 18.04 1.64
CA TYR A 368 -16.38 17.32 1.61
C TYR A 368 -16.57 15.83 1.91
N LYS A 369 -17.42 15.47 2.87
CA LYS A 369 -17.77 14.07 3.17
C LYS A 369 -18.36 13.36 1.96
N GLU A 370 -19.35 13.97 1.30
CA GLU A 370 -19.98 13.39 0.12
C GLU A 370 -19.01 13.27 -1.06
N ARG A 371 -18.21 14.30 -1.34
CA ARG A 371 -17.19 14.28 -2.40
C ARG A 371 -16.14 13.22 -2.14
N SER A 372 -15.69 13.07 -0.88
CA SER A 372 -14.77 12.03 -0.44
C SER A 372 -15.34 10.64 -0.77
N TYR A 373 -16.56 10.37 -0.31
CA TYR A 373 -17.22 9.09 -0.55
C TYR A 373 -17.45 8.80 -2.04
N CYS A 374 -17.97 9.77 -2.79
CA CYS A 374 -18.22 9.63 -4.23
C CYS A 374 -16.92 9.33 -4.99
N TYR A 375 -15.83 10.04 -4.67
CA TYR A 375 -14.53 9.80 -5.30
C TYR A 375 -13.98 8.41 -4.96
N GLY A 376 -14.04 8.02 -3.68
CA GLY A 376 -13.61 6.69 -3.23
C GLY A 376 -14.39 5.57 -3.93
N LYS A 377 -15.72 5.70 -4.00
CA LYS A 377 -16.62 4.74 -4.66
C LYS A 377 -16.36 4.66 -6.17
N SER A 378 -16.02 5.75 -6.82
CA SER A 378 -15.80 5.79 -8.28
C SER A 378 -14.43 5.25 -8.68
N ASN A 379 -13.38 5.55 -7.89
CA ASN A 379 -11.99 5.29 -8.27
C ASN A 379 -11.34 4.12 -7.52
N PHE A 380 -11.76 3.82 -6.29
CA PHE A 380 -11.15 2.80 -5.43
C PHE A 380 -12.11 1.68 -5.03
N ASN A 381 -13.20 1.50 -5.77
CA ASN A 381 -14.18 0.46 -5.51
C ASN A 381 -13.62 -0.92 -5.85
N LYS A 382 -13.57 -1.81 -4.87
CA LYS A 382 -13.05 -3.16 -4.98
C LYS A 382 -13.70 -3.95 -6.13
N ASN A 383 -15.03 -4.01 -6.16
CA ASN A 383 -15.76 -4.81 -7.15
C ASN A 383 -15.50 -4.33 -8.58
N LYS A 384 -15.49 -3.01 -8.80
CA LYS A 384 -15.19 -2.39 -10.10
C LYS A 384 -13.76 -2.74 -10.54
N LEU A 385 -12.77 -2.50 -9.67
CA LEU A 385 -11.37 -2.72 -9.99
C LEU A 385 -11.05 -4.20 -10.27
N ILE A 386 -11.65 -5.12 -9.53
CA ILE A 386 -11.45 -6.55 -9.79
C ILE A 386 -12.17 -6.96 -11.09
N SER A 387 -13.36 -6.42 -11.39
CA SER A 387 -14.02 -6.68 -12.67
C SER A 387 -13.22 -6.14 -13.85
N ASP A 388 -12.54 -4.99 -13.69
CA ASP A 388 -11.64 -4.48 -14.72
C ASP A 388 -10.38 -5.35 -14.87
N LEU A 389 -9.83 -5.88 -13.77
CA LEU A 389 -8.75 -6.87 -13.82
C LEU A 389 -9.16 -8.14 -14.59
N GLU A 390 -10.36 -8.67 -14.34
CA GLU A 390 -10.88 -9.84 -15.08
C GLU A 390 -11.03 -9.56 -16.58
N LYS A 391 -11.43 -8.36 -16.97
CA LYS A 391 -11.47 -7.96 -18.40
C LYS A 391 -10.06 -7.96 -19.01
N TYR A 392 -9.07 -7.45 -18.28
CA TYR A 392 -7.66 -7.48 -18.72
C TYR A 392 -7.15 -8.91 -18.85
N MET A 393 -7.42 -9.77 -17.87
CA MET A 393 -7.04 -11.18 -17.90
C MET A 393 -7.61 -11.90 -19.12
N LYS A 394 -8.93 -11.75 -19.38
CA LYS A 394 -9.62 -12.36 -20.53
C LYS A 394 -9.09 -11.85 -21.89
N LYS A 395 -8.65 -10.59 -21.95
CA LYS A 395 -8.09 -10.02 -23.18
C LYS A 395 -6.74 -10.68 -23.51
N ILE A 396 -5.87 -10.81 -22.52
CA ILE A 396 -4.51 -11.35 -22.70
C ILE A 396 -4.53 -12.86 -22.97
N GLU A 397 -5.49 -13.61 -22.41
CA GLU A 397 -5.66 -15.05 -22.69
C GLU A 397 -5.97 -15.33 -24.16
N ARG A 398 -6.61 -14.38 -24.85
CA ARG A 398 -7.03 -14.52 -26.26
C ARG A 398 -5.98 -14.07 -27.27
N GLU A 399 -4.99 -13.30 -26.85
CA GLU A 399 -3.85 -12.85 -27.66
C GLU A 399 -2.70 -13.87 -27.64
#